data_575f311e91d36bbe53e7b383b198f0c6
#
_entry.id   575f311e91d36bbe53e7b383b198f0c6
#
_cell.length_a   1.000
_cell.length_b   1.000
_cell.length_c   1.000
_cell.angle_alpha   90.00
_cell.angle_beta   90.00
_cell.angle_gamma   90.00
#
_symmetry.space_group_name_H-M   'P 1'
#
loop_
_entity.id
_entity.type
_entity.pdbx_description
1 polymer ?
#
loop_
_entity_poly.entity_id
_entity_poly.type
_entity_poly.pdbx_seq_one_letter_code
_entity_poly.pdbx_strand_id
1 'polypeptide(L)'
;MSSFDQYLSRPIPCACGRAHRVPIRRIDCDMWRSDPAAGIEQLLGGRRALLLCDAHTCEAMNAPLSRRLTERGWSLTVREFGGSAPLVNDERTVGTALLDMTAEIDGIIAVGGGTVTDLGRFLGSRTGKPFVLVMTCPSMDGYASNVAGMMIGGKKKVLKDCRFPAGIFADPQVMCSAPMDLIRSGYGDMLGKRTALPDWVLARTFNGDYYCARIAGLTAESAGWCGDTAAVAALLSRDPGQVLRLTESLVLTGINMALCEDTRPASGSEHIFSHYLVESAIAAGRLPPSHGASVGFGTLVATLLYEFLLDTAAPPELAPIQAELRESLLPSDTVYALLEQSGIGGKLTDYLASEGALREMLRACAGPEKRYTILRYLSGRSLLDSAADYVCTAMRERG
;
A
#
# COMPACT_ATOMS: atom_id res chain seq x y z
N MET A 1 11.70 -20.66 -10.76
CA MET A 1 12.13 -19.53 -9.93
C MET A 1 11.01 -18.52 -9.94
N SER A 2 10.63 -17.96 -8.80
CA SER A 2 9.63 -16.90 -8.71
C SER A 2 10.18 -15.64 -9.37
N SER A 3 9.29 -14.79 -9.97
CA SER A 3 9.68 -13.50 -10.54
C SER A 3 10.41 -12.58 -9.53
N PHE A 4 10.25 -12.86 -8.23
CA PHE A 4 10.82 -12.09 -7.13
C PHE A 4 12.21 -12.55 -6.68
N ASP A 5 12.67 -13.76 -7.05
CA ASP A 5 13.94 -14.35 -6.55
C ASP A 5 15.17 -13.46 -6.82
N GLN A 6 15.12 -12.65 -7.89
CA GLN A 6 16.17 -11.70 -8.24
C GLN A 6 16.34 -10.56 -7.23
N TYR A 7 15.32 -10.28 -6.41
CA TYR A 7 15.33 -9.19 -5.41
C TYR A 7 15.63 -9.69 -4.00
N LEU A 8 15.51 -11.00 -3.76
CA LEU A 8 15.55 -11.56 -2.43
C LEU A 8 16.97 -11.96 -1.99
N SER A 9 17.25 -11.79 -0.71
CA SER A 9 18.42 -12.37 0.00
C SER A 9 19.81 -11.89 -0.42
N ARG A 10 19.96 -11.14 -1.50
CA ARG A 10 21.27 -10.67 -1.99
C ARG A 10 21.31 -9.14 -2.05
N PRO A 11 22.44 -8.52 -1.63
CA PRO A 11 22.66 -7.11 -1.94
C PRO A 11 22.72 -6.90 -3.46
N ILE A 12 22.01 -5.90 -3.95
CA ILE A 12 21.95 -5.52 -5.36
C ILE A 12 22.76 -4.23 -5.51
N PRO A 13 23.99 -4.26 -6.03
CA PRO A 13 24.76 -3.05 -6.34
C PRO A 13 24.00 -2.15 -7.32
N CYS A 14 24.02 -0.85 -7.07
CA CYS A 14 23.30 0.12 -7.90
C CYS A 14 24.16 1.34 -8.21
N ALA A 15 23.94 1.91 -9.40
CA ALA A 15 24.58 3.15 -9.83
C ALA A 15 24.24 4.37 -8.93
N CYS A 16 23.20 4.28 -8.08
CA CYS A 16 22.88 5.30 -7.08
C CYS A 16 23.87 5.38 -5.90
N GLY A 17 24.89 4.51 -5.86
CA GLY A 17 25.89 4.44 -4.79
C GLY A 17 25.51 3.58 -3.59
N ARG A 18 24.30 2.98 -3.56
CA ARG A 18 23.84 2.06 -2.50
C ARG A 18 23.81 0.62 -2.99
N ALA A 19 23.98 -0.32 -2.06
CA ALA A 19 23.64 -1.72 -2.27
C ALA A 19 22.26 -1.97 -1.67
N HIS A 20 21.27 -2.21 -2.53
CA HIS A 20 19.90 -2.47 -2.10
C HIS A 20 19.74 -3.89 -1.58
N ARG A 21 18.96 -4.07 -0.52
CA ARG A 21 18.71 -5.38 0.06
C ARG A 21 17.28 -5.49 0.58
N VAL A 22 16.65 -6.62 0.32
CA VAL A 22 15.36 -7.01 0.92
C VAL A 22 15.59 -8.19 1.86
N PRO A 23 15.23 -8.09 3.14
CA PRO A 23 15.47 -9.17 4.10
C PRO A 23 14.39 -10.28 4.05
N ILE A 24 13.49 -10.26 3.07
CA ILE A 24 12.50 -11.31 2.81
C ILE A 24 13.20 -12.47 2.13
N ARG A 25 12.97 -13.69 2.60
CA ARG A 25 13.67 -14.89 2.11
C ARG A 25 12.89 -15.67 1.06
N ARG A 26 11.56 -15.53 1.02
CA ARG A 26 10.68 -16.23 0.08
C ARG A 26 9.43 -15.42 -0.24
N ILE A 27 9.04 -15.41 -1.52
CA ILE A 27 7.76 -14.92 -1.99
C ILE A 27 7.18 -15.95 -2.95
N ASP A 28 5.95 -16.39 -2.69
CA ASP A 28 5.28 -17.44 -3.42
C ASP A 28 3.81 -17.06 -3.64
N CYS A 29 3.50 -16.55 -4.84
CA CYS A 29 2.15 -16.12 -5.20
C CYS A 29 1.27 -17.28 -5.78
N ASP A 30 1.77 -18.52 -5.74
CA ASP A 30 1.04 -19.74 -6.10
C ASP A 30 1.42 -20.87 -5.13
N MET A 31 1.15 -20.62 -3.84
CA MET A 31 1.72 -21.37 -2.72
C MET A 31 1.42 -22.88 -2.75
N TRP A 32 0.30 -23.28 -3.37
CA TRP A 32 -0.08 -24.69 -3.42
C TRP A 32 0.65 -25.50 -4.50
N ARG A 33 1.32 -24.84 -5.44
CA ARG A 33 2.25 -25.52 -6.38
C ARG A 33 3.54 -25.96 -5.71
N SER A 34 3.89 -25.31 -4.62
CA SER A 34 5.03 -25.67 -3.80
C SER A 34 4.55 -26.38 -2.53
N ASP A 35 5.48 -26.67 -1.61
CA ASP A 35 5.16 -27.12 -0.27
C ASP A 35 5.19 -25.92 0.70
N PRO A 36 4.05 -25.25 0.96
CA PRO A 36 4.04 -24.08 1.83
C PRO A 36 4.43 -24.44 3.28
N ALA A 37 4.06 -25.64 3.76
CA ALA A 37 4.36 -26.03 5.12
C ALA A 37 5.87 -26.19 5.36
N ALA A 38 6.60 -26.83 4.43
CA ALA A 38 8.06 -26.92 4.49
C ALA A 38 8.71 -25.53 4.36
N GLY A 39 8.18 -24.69 3.48
CA GLY A 39 8.66 -23.31 3.33
C GLY A 39 8.48 -22.48 4.60
N ILE A 40 7.33 -22.55 5.24
CA ILE A 40 7.03 -21.84 6.48
C ILE A 40 7.92 -22.34 7.63
N GLU A 41 8.13 -23.67 7.74
CA GLU A 41 9.03 -24.27 8.74
C GLU A 41 10.45 -23.71 8.63
N GLN A 42 10.99 -23.70 7.42
CA GLN A 42 12.33 -23.15 7.18
C GLN A 42 12.44 -21.66 7.54
N LEU A 43 11.35 -20.89 7.34
CA LEU A 43 11.32 -19.46 7.62
C LEU A 43 11.15 -19.15 9.10
N LEU A 44 10.37 -19.94 9.85
CA LEU A 44 10.12 -19.71 11.27
C LEU A 44 11.17 -20.40 12.17
N GLY A 45 11.86 -21.41 11.68
CA GLY A 45 12.87 -22.15 12.42
C GLY A 45 12.32 -23.16 13.43
N GLY A 46 11.01 -23.51 13.32
CA GLY A 46 10.34 -24.45 14.19
C GLY A 46 8.90 -24.72 13.74
N ARG A 47 8.16 -25.49 14.51
CA ARG A 47 6.81 -25.97 14.19
C ARG A 47 5.74 -25.56 15.22
N ARG A 48 6.04 -24.60 16.12
CA ARG A 48 5.07 -24.05 17.06
C ARG A 48 4.77 -22.61 16.67
N ALA A 49 3.57 -22.36 16.19
CA ALA A 49 3.23 -21.05 15.65
C ALA A 49 1.95 -20.46 16.26
N LEU A 50 1.95 -19.14 16.49
CA LEU A 50 0.73 -18.38 16.64
C LEU A 50 0.21 -18.03 15.24
N LEU A 51 -0.99 -18.52 14.93
CA LEU A 51 -1.68 -18.20 13.69
C LEU A 51 -2.75 -17.15 13.96
N LEU A 52 -2.65 -16.03 13.26
CA LEU A 52 -3.57 -14.90 13.36
C LEU A 52 -4.47 -14.87 12.13
N CYS A 53 -5.78 -14.79 12.32
CA CYS A 53 -6.77 -14.62 11.25
C CYS A 53 -7.99 -13.86 11.77
N ASP A 54 -8.84 -13.39 10.87
CA ASP A 54 -10.20 -12.97 11.19
C ASP A 54 -11.22 -14.02 10.75
N ALA A 55 -12.49 -13.85 11.10
CA ALA A 55 -13.54 -14.81 10.78
C ALA A 55 -13.68 -15.10 9.28
N HIS A 56 -13.46 -14.08 8.41
CA HIS A 56 -13.57 -14.24 6.97
C HIS A 56 -12.36 -14.99 6.38
N THR A 57 -11.16 -14.73 6.89
CA THR A 57 -9.93 -15.35 6.40
C THR A 57 -9.70 -16.73 7.02
N CYS A 58 -10.36 -17.03 8.14
CA CYS A 58 -10.31 -18.33 8.78
C CYS A 58 -10.84 -19.44 7.85
N GLU A 59 -12.01 -19.25 7.27
CA GLU A 59 -12.61 -20.23 6.36
C GLU A 59 -11.87 -20.30 5.02
N ALA A 60 -11.55 -19.14 4.43
CA ALA A 60 -10.98 -19.04 3.09
C ALA A 60 -9.57 -19.67 2.99
N MET A 61 -8.72 -19.50 3.99
CA MET A 61 -7.31 -19.88 3.90
C MET A 61 -6.77 -20.57 5.16
N ASN A 62 -7.18 -20.14 6.36
CA ASN A 62 -6.60 -20.70 7.58
C ASN A 62 -6.92 -22.20 7.73
N ALA A 63 -8.16 -22.63 7.51
CA ALA A 63 -8.54 -24.03 7.69
C ALA A 63 -7.74 -25.00 6.79
N PRO A 64 -7.61 -24.77 5.45
CA PRO A 64 -6.76 -25.62 4.61
C PRO A 64 -5.28 -25.57 5.00
N LEU A 65 -4.76 -24.40 5.36
CA LEU A 65 -3.36 -24.26 5.78
C LEU A 65 -3.10 -24.98 7.11
N SER A 66 -3.94 -24.75 8.14
CA SER A 66 -3.81 -25.36 9.46
C SER A 66 -3.85 -26.89 9.38
N ARG A 67 -4.73 -27.45 8.54
CA ARG A 67 -4.79 -28.90 8.30
C ARG A 67 -3.45 -29.42 7.81
N ARG A 68 -2.90 -28.82 6.75
CA ARG A 68 -1.61 -29.23 6.18
C ARG A 68 -0.44 -29.08 7.16
N LEU A 69 -0.44 -28.03 7.97
CA LEU A 69 0.58 -27.83 9.00
C LEU A 69 0.45 -28.90 10.10
N THR A 70 -0.78 -29.17 10.58
CA THR A 70 -1.04 -30.17 11.63
C THR A 70 -0.66 -31.60 11.16
N GLU A 71 -0.99 -31.98 9.93
CA GLU A 71 -0.59 -33.25 9.31
C GLU A 71 0.94 -33.43 9.26
N ARG A 72 1.71 -32.36 9.29
CA ARG A 72 3.17 -32.34 9.38
C ARG A 72 3.71 -32.17 10.81
N GLY A 73 2.86 -32.34 11.81
CA GLY A 73 3.26 -32.31 13.21
C GLY A 73 3.47 -30.91 13.78
N TRP A 74 2.82 -29.87 13.22
CA TRP A 74 2.82 -28.54 13.81
C TRP A 74 1.91 -28.46 15.02
N SER A 75 2.32 -27.67 16.02
CA SER A 75 1.50 -27.21 17.14
C SER A 75 1.08 -25.77 16.85
N LEU A 76 -0.21 -25.56 16.61
CA LEU A 76 -0.78 -24.26 16.26
C LEU A 76 -1.60 -23.71 17.41
N THR A 77 -1.31 -22.50 17.85
CA THR A 77 -2.21 -21.67 18.63
C THR A 77 -2.93 -20.74 17.64
N VAL A 78 -4.24 -20.93 17.48
CA VAL A 78 -5.02 -20.12 16.53
C VAL A 78 -5.72 -19.01 17.27
N ARG A 79 -5.43 -17.74 16.88
CA ARG A 79 -6.19 -16.57 17.32
C ARG A 79 -7.03 -16.08 16.14
N GLU A 80 -8.31 -16.42 16.21
CA GLU A 80 -9.33 -15.88 15.33
C GLU A 80 -9.95 -14.64 15.97
N PHE A 81 -9.93 -13.54 15.24
CA PHE A 81 -10.63 -12.31 15.63
C PHE A 81 -12.03 -12.32 15.04
N GLY A 82 -13.01 -12.60 15.90
CA GLY A 82 -14.42 -12.63 15.52
C GLY A 82 -15.11 -11.28 15.76
N GLY A 83 -16.29 -11.12 15.13
CA GLY A 83 -17.18 -9.98 15.31
C GLY A 83 -17.80 -9.51 14.00
N SER A 84 -18.88 -8.73 14.10
CA SER A 84 -19.55 -8.12 12.93
C SER A 84 -18.85 -6.84 12.44
N ALA A 85 -17.99 -6.24 13.28
CA ALA A 85 -17.22 -5.05 12.92
C ALA A 85 -15.86 -5.43 12.30
N PRO A 86 -15.34 -4.62 11.37
CA PRO A 86 -14.00 -4.82 10.83
C PRO A 86 -12.94 -4.86 11.95
N LEU A 87 -11.96 -5.75 11.80
CA LEU A 87 -10.82 -5.82 12.71
C LEU A 87 -10.01 -4.52 12.66
N VAL A 88 -9.69 -4.00 13.84
CA VAL A 88 -8.85 -2.79 13.99
C VAL A 88 -7.60 -3.16 14.80
N ASN A 89 -6.43 -2.72 14.35
CA ASN A 89 -5.17 -2.89 15.06
C ASN A 89 -5.03 -1.84 16.18
N ASP A 90 -5.79 -2.00 17.24
CA ASP A 90 -5.73 -1.18 18.45
C ASP A 90 -5.03 -1.91 19.61
N GLU A 91 -4.93 -1.25 20.75
CA GLU A 91 -4.30 -1.78 21.95
C GLU A 91 -4.99 -3.05 22.45
N ARG A 92 -6.32 -3.15 22.26
CA ARG A 92 -7.11 -4.32 22.66
C ARG A 92 -6.78 -5.53 21.78
N THR A 93 -6.74 -5.34 20.48
CA THR A 93 -6.39 -6.39 19.51
C THR A 93 -4.97 -6.90 19.74
N VAL A 94 -4.03 -5.98 19.93
CA VAL A 94 -2.63 -6.31 20.25
C VAL A 94 -2.54 -7.06 21.59
N GLY A 95 -3.19 -6.55 22.64
CA GLY A 95 -3.19 -7.20 23.96
C GLY A 95 -3.75 -8.61 23.90
N THR A 96 -4.86 -8.80 23.16
CA THR A 96 -5.47 -10.12 22.96
C THR A 96 -4.52 -11.10 22.28
N ALA A 97 -3.85 -10.68 21.21
CA ALA A 97 -2.89 -11.54 20.51
C ALA A 97 -1.62 -11.83 21.34
N LEU A 98 -1.16 -10.87 22.16
CA LEU A 98 -0.01 -11.05 23.04
C LEU A 98 -0.26 -12.09 24.14
N LEU A 99 -1.51 -12.30 24.60
CA LEU A 99 -1.84 -13.34 25.57
C LEU A 99 -1.55 -14.75 25.05
N ASP A 100 -1.56 -14.95 23.73
CA ASP A 100 -1.25 -16.24 23.09
C ASP A 100 0.25 -16.40 22.76
N MET A 101 1.03 -15.35 22.90
CA MET A 101 2.48 -15.37 22.64
C MET A 101 3.24 -15.94 23.85
N THR A 102 3.31 -17.28 23.92
CA THR A 102 4.15 -17.97 24.93
C THR A 102 5.61 -18.05 24.50
N ALA A 103 6.50 -18.35 25.44
CA ALA A 103 7.91 -18.54 25.16
C ALA A 103 8.18 -19.66 24.15
N GLU A 104 7.28 -20.63 24.08
CA GLU A 104 7.37 -21.82 23.22
C GLU A 104 7.04 -21.55 21.76
N ILE A 105 6.37 -20.46 21.43
CA ILE A 105 6.04 -20.08 20.04
C ILE A 105 7.33 -19.79 19.27
N ASP A 106 7.56 -20.50 18.17
CA ASP A 106 8.73 -20.31 17.30
C ASP A 106 8.54 -19.11 16.37
N GLY A 107 7.30 -18.85 15.92
CA GLY A 107 7.01 -17.74 15.01
C GLY A 107 5.52 -17.47 14.84
N ILE A 108 5.20 -16.50 14.00
CA ILE A 108 3.84 -16.01 13.74
C ILE A 108 3.47 -16.29 12.28
N ILE A 109 2.26 -16.79 12.05
CA ILE A 109 1.65 -16.93 10.72
C ILE A 109 0.46 -15.97 10.66
N ALA A 110 0.60 -14.88 9.91
CA ALA A 110 -0.46 -13.90 9.73
C ALA A 110 -1.26 -14.25 8.46
N VAL A 111 -2.50 -14.68 8.60
CA VAL A 111 -3.39 -15.09 7.50
C VAL A 111 -4.45 -14.03 7.31
N GLY A 112 -4.28 -13.15 6.30
CA GLY A 112 -5.24 -12.07 6.12
C GLY A 112 -4.82 -10.98 5.15
N GLY A 113 -5.59 -9.91 5.17
CA GLY A 113 -5.30 -8.64 4.48
C GLY A 113 -4.36 -7.74 5.27
N GLY A 114 -4.39 -6.44 4.96
CA GLY A 114 -3.50 -5.44 5.55
C GLY A 114 -3.51 -5.39 7.08
N THR A 115 -4.68 -5.43 7.70
CA THR A 115 -4.83 -5.34 9.16
C THR A 115 -4.14 -6.51 9.87
N VAL A 116 -4.40 -7.75 9.43
CA VAL A 116 -3.76 -8.94 10.02
C VAL A 116 -2.26 -8.96 9.74
N THR A 117 -1.84 -8.49 8.56
CA THR A 117 -0.42 -8.31 8.20
C THR A 117 0.28 -7.37 9.18
N ASP A 118 -0.30 -6.20 9.44
CA ASP A 118 0.28 -5.19 10.32
C ASP A 118 0.32 -5.65 11.77
N LEU A 119 -0.70 -6.40 12.22
CA LEU A 119 -0.70 -7.04 13.54
C LEU A 119 0.45 -8.05 13.67
N GLY A 120 0.58 -8.98 12.72
CA GLY A 120 1.67 -9.97 12.71
C GLY A 120 3.05 -9.33 12.66
N ARG A 121 3.22 -8.28 11.85
CA ARG A 121 4.44 -7.48 11.76
C ARG A 121 4.77 -6.79 13.09
N PHE A 122 3.79 -6.16 13.70
CA PHE A 122 3.96 -5.50 15.00
C PHE A 122 4.36 -6.50 16.08
N LEU A 123 3.64 -7.60 16.22
CA LEU A 123 3.94 -8.66 17.20
C LEU A 123 5.32 -9.26 16.97
N GLY A 124 5.66 -9.60 15.71
CA GLY A 124 6.99 -10.12 15.37
C GLY A 124 8.11 -9.16 15.73
N SER A 125 7.87 -7.83 15.59
CA SER A 125 8.83 -6.80 15.95
C SER A 125 9.01 -6.68 17.47
N ARG A 126 7.93 -6.76 18.24
CA ARG A 126 7.95 -6.57 19.71
C ARG A 126 8.39 -7.82 20.45
N THR A 127 8.14 -9.00 19.91
CA THR A 127 8.52 -10.28 20.53
C THR A 127 9.84 -10.83 20.02
N GLY A 128 10.43 -10.23 18.98
CA GLY A 128 11.64 -10.74 18.33
C GLY A 128 11.41 -12.01 17.49
N LYS A 129 10.17 -12.51 17.37
CA LYS A 129 9.85 -13.73 16.63
C LYS A 129 9.74 -13.45 15.14
N PRO A 130 10.20 -14.38 14.27
CA PRO A 130 9.93 -14.27 12.83
C PRO A 130 8.43 -14.38 12.55
N PHE A 131 7.98 -13.71 11.48
CA PHE A 131 6.62 -13.90 11.00
C PHE A 131 6.60 -14.15 9.49
N VAL A 132 5.64 -14.92 9.06
CA VAL A 132 5.28 -15.10 7.65
C VAL A 132 3.87 -14.57 7.40
N LEU A 133 3.66 -14.11 6.20
CA LEU A 133 2.38 -13.60 5.74
C LEU A 133 1.76 -14.58 4.75
N VAL A 134 0.49 -14.90 4.94
CA VAL A 134 -0.36 -15.57 3.97
C VAL A 134 -1.46 -14.59 3.56
N MET A 135 -1.29 -14.00 2.39
CA MET A 135 -2.21 -13.00 1.85
C MET A 135 -3.55 -13.63 1.49
N THR A 136 -4.64 -12.92 1.78
CA THR A 136 -6.00 -13.34 1.40
C THR A 136 -6.71 -12.35 0.48
N CYS A 137 -6.10 -11.20 0.22
CA CYS A 137 -6.61 -10.21 -0.73
C CYS A 137 -5.50 -9.30 -1.25
N PRO A 138 -5.59 -8.80 -2.49
CA PRO A 138 -4.63 -7.85 -3.06
C PRO A 138 -5.08 -6.41 -2.78
N SER A 139 -5.02 -5.93 -1.52
CA SER A 139 -5.67 -4.68 -1.10
C SER A 139 -4.76 -3.48 -0.89
N MET A 140 -3.46 -3.67 -0.81
CA MET A 140 -2.45 -2.62 -0.57
C MET A 140 -1.04 -3.09 -0.92
N ASP A 141 -0.07 -2.18 -1.01
CA ASP A 141 1.34 -2.48 -1.29
C ASP A 141 2.21 -2.76 -0.05
N GLY A 142 1.67 -2.54 1.15
CA GLY A 142 2.42 -2.67 2.40
C GLY A 142 2.83 -4.10 2.80
N TYR A 143 2.48 -5.13 2.04
CA TYR A 143 2.76 -6.54 2.39
C TYR A 143 4.25 -6.83 2.57
N ALA A 144 5.09 -6.33 1.69
CA ALA A 144 6.54 -6.53 1.71
C ALA A 144 7.31 -5.39 2.42
N SER A 145 6.63 -4.51 3.16
CA SER A 145 7.25 -3.39 3.87
C SER A 145 7.60 -3.73 5.33
N ASN A 146 8.28 -2.78 6.00
CA ASN A 146 8.55 -2.80 7.44
C ASN A 146 7.74 -1.74 8.21
N VAL A 147 6.60 -1.34 7.66
CA VAL A 147 5.73 -0.30 8.23
C VAL A 147 4.41 -0.92 8.66
N ALA A 148 3.93 -0.61 9.86
CA ALA A 148 2.66 -1.10 10.40
C ALA A 148 1.71 0.05 10.73
N GLY A 149 0.48 -0.01 10.21
CA GLY A 149 -0.61 0.90 10.55
C GLY A 149 -1.33 0.42 11.83
N MET A 150 -1.35 1.28 12.86
CA MET A 150 -1.96 0.97 14.15
C MET A 150 -2.91 2.09 14.57
N MET A 151 -3.92 1.74 15.35
CA MET A 151 -4.79 2.70 16.05
C MET A 151 -4.34 2.78 17.51
N ILE A 152 -3.74 3.91 17.89
CA ILE A 152 -3.18 4.10 19.24
C ILE A 152 -3.82 5.33 19.88
N GLY A 153 -4.51 5.13 21.00
CA GLY A 153 -5.29 6.19 21.67
C GLY A 153 -6.36 6.79 20.76
N GLY A 154 -7.02 5.95 19.93
CA GLY A 154 -8.05 6.37 18.99
C GLY A 154 -7.53 7.15 17.76
N LYS A 155 -6.21 7.20 17.54
CA LYS A 155 -5.59 7.90 16.40
C LYS A 155 -4.78 6.93 15.55
N LYS A 156 -4.85 7.09 14.23
CA LYS A 156 -4.02 6.32 13.30
C LYS A 156 -2.55 6.73 13.46
N LYS A 157 -1.70 5.74 13.71
CA LYS A 157 -0.24 5.90 13.75
C LYS A 157 0.42 4.90 12.82
N VAL A 158 1.45 5.37 12.12
CA VAL A 158 2.28 4.55 11.24
C VAL A 158 3.59 4.29 11.96
N LEU A 159 3.80 3.04 12.36
CA LEU A 159 5.02 2.61 13.03
C LEU A 159 6.03 2.19 11.96
N LYS A 160 7.19 2.84 11.97
CA LYS A 160 8.33 2.54 11.11
C LYS A 160 9.28 1.55 11.78
N ASP A 161 10.19 0.99 11.01
CA ASP A 161 11.25 0.08 11.47
C ASP A 161 10.72 -1.17 12.17
N CYS A 162 9.53 -1.61 11.75
CA CYS A 162 9.03 -2.92 12.12
C CYS A 162 9.79 -4.03 11.37
N ARG A 163 9.58 -5.27 11.78
CA ARG A 163 10.18 -6.43 11.13
C ARG A 163 9.56 -6.69 9.75
N PHE A 164 10.39 -6.96 8.76
CA PHE A 164 9.92 -7.52 7.49
C PHE A 164 9.37 -8.93 7.67
N PRO A 165 8.39 -9.37 6.86
CA PRO A 165 8.01 -10.77 6.83
C PRO A 165 9.20 -11.63 6.40
N ALA A 166 9.38 -12.79 7.03
CA ALA A 166 10.38 -13.76 6.60
C ALA A 166 10.02 -14.37 5.25
N GLY A 167 8.72 -14.47 4.96
CA GLY A 167 8.17 -14.88 3.67
C GLY A 167 6.74 -14.40 3.49
N ILE A 168 6.33 -14.36 2.21
CA ILE A 168 4.99 -13.98 1.75
C ILE A 168 4.45 -15.12 0.89
N PHE A 169 3.23 -15.55 1.18
CA PHE A 169 2.52 -16.60 0.45
C PHE A 169 1.16 -16.08 0.00
N ALA A 170 0.74 -16.45 -1.19
CA ALA A 170 -0.59 -16.17 -1.70
C ALA A 170 -1.12 -17.35 -2.52
N ASP A 171 -2.44 -17.49 -2.55
CA ASP A 171 -3.15 -18.40 -3.44
C ASP A 171 -3.93 -17.59 -4.48
N PRO A 172 -3.70 -17.80 -5.79
CA PRO A 172 -4.40 -17.07 -6.84
C PRO A 172 -5.93 -17.20 -6.75
N GLN A 173 -6.46 -18.36 -6.33
CA GLN A 173 -7.91 -18.57 -6.21
C GLN A 173 -8.48 -17.73 -5.07
N VAL A 174 -7.80 -17.68 -3.92
CA VAL A 174 -8.18 -16.84 -2.79
C VAL A 174 -8.11 -15.36 -3.16
N MET A 175 -7.05 -14.95 -3.87
CA MET A 175 -6.94 -13.57 -4.38
C MET A 175 -8.12 -13.19 -5.28
N CYS A 176 -8.51 -14.08 -6.21
CA CYS A 176 -9.66 -13.86 -7.10
C CYS A 176 -11.00 -13.84 -6.35
N SER A 177 -11.14 -14.58 -5.25
CA SER A 177 -12.36 -14.63 -4.44
C SER A 177 -12.49 -13.49 -3.44
N ALA A 178 -11.44 -12.70 -3.23
CA ALA A 178 -11.45 -11.59 -2.29
C ALA A 178 -12.61 -10.62 -2.52
N PRO A 179 -13.17 -9.96 -1.49
CA PRO A 179 -14.18 -8.92 -1.67
C PRO A 179 -13.75 -7.88 -2.70
N MET A 180 -14.65 -7.51 -3.63
CA MET A 180 -14.32 -6.60 -4.73
C MET A 180 -13.77 -5.26 -4.23
N ASP A 181 -14.26 -4.77 -3.08
CA ASP A 181 -13.78 -3.50 -2.51
C ASP A 181 -12.31 -3.58 -2.08
N LEU A 182 -11.80 -4.77 -1.70
CA LEU A 182 -10.39 -4.97 -1.41
C LEU A 182 -9.54 -5.06 -2.69
N ILE A 183 -10.07 -5.63 -3.78
CA ILE A 183 -9.43 -5.61 -5.10
C ILE A 183 -9.36 -4.17 -5.63
N ARG A 184 -10.46 -3.42 -5.53
CA ARG A 184 -10.51 -1.99 -5.87
C ARG A 184 -9.51 -1.17 -5.05
N SER A 185 -9.42 -1.47 -3.75
CA SER A 185 -8.43 -0.84 -2.87
C SER A 185 -7.00 -1.06 -3.38
N GLY A 186 -6.63 -2.28 -3.73
CA GLY A 186 -5.32 -2.55 -4.32
C GLY A 186 -5.08 -1.82 -5.65
N TYR A 187 -6.09 -1.74 -6.49
CA TYR A 187 -6.01 -0.98 -7.74
C TYR A 187 -5.77 0.52 -7.50
N GLY A 188 -6.55 1.14 -6.60
CA GLY A 188 -6.39 2.57 -6.27
C GLY A 188 -5.02 2.87 -5.66
N ASP A 189 -4.49 1.95 -4.84
CA ASP A 189 -3.15 2.05 -4.29
C ASP A 189 -2.08 1.97 -5.40
N MET A 190 -2.22 1.06 -6.35
CA MET A 190 -1.30 0.99 -7.51
C MET A 190 -1.41 2.22 -8.42
N LEU A 191 -2.61 2.77 -8.63
CA LEU A 191 -2.80 4.00 -9.42
C LEU A 191 -2.03 5.18 -8.80
N GLY A 192 -1.92 5.25 -7.47
CA GLY A 192 -1.17 6.26 -6.74
C GLY A 192 0.30 6.38 -7.14
N LYS A 193 0.91 5.32 -7.67
CA LYS A 193 2.32 5.34 -8.10
C LYS A 193 2.55 6.32 -9.24
N ARG A 194 1.49 6.65 -9.98
CA ARG A 194 1.53 7.64 -11.07
C ARG A 194 1.85 9.06 -10.59
N THR A 195 1.52 9.39 -9.34
CA THR A 195 1.80 10.70 -8.73
C THR A 195 2.91 10.64 -7.67
N ALA A 196 3.15 9.49 -7.05
CA ALA A 196 4.25 9.30 -6.12
C ALA A 196 5.63 9.48 -6.81
N LEU A 197 5.79 9.00 -8.04
CA LEU A 197 7.05 9.11 -8.79
C LEU A 197 7.43 10.56 -9.12
N PRO A 198 6.57 11.40 -9.72
CA PRO A 198 6.90 12.82 -9.93
C PRO A 198 7.12 13.58 -8.62
N ASP A 199 6.40 13.24 -7.53
CA ASP A 199 6.69 13.80 -6.21
C ASP A 199 8.11 13.46 -5.74
N TRP A 200 8.59 12.25 -6.03
CA TRP A 200 9.96 11.86 -5.70
C TRP A 200 10.99 12.60 -6.55
N VAL A 201 10.71 12.86 -7.83
CA VAL A 201 11.53 13.70 -8.72
C VAL A 201 11.61 15.13 -8.19
N LEU A 202 10.47 15.74 -7.79
CA LEU A 202 10.47 17.07 -7.17
C LEU A 202 11.30 17.12 -5.89
N ALA A 203 11.16 16.11 -5.03
CA ALA A 203 11.89 16.02 -3.77
C ALA A 203 13.41 15.89 -4.00
N ARG A 204 13.84 15.08 -4.95
CA ARG A 204 15.24 15.01 -5.37
C ARG A 204 15.76 16.37 -5.82
N THR A 205 14.98 17.05 -6.66
CA THR A 205 15.44 18.27 -7.34
C THR A 205 15.48 19.49 -6.42
N PHE A 206 14.45 19.65 -5.57
CA PHE A 206 14.28 20.88 -4.79
C PHE A 206 14.50 20.72 -3.29
N ASN A 207 14.60 19.49 -2.79
CA ASN A 207 14.85 19.23 -1.38
C ASN A 207 16.10 18.37 -1.13
N GLY A 208 16.78 17.91 -2.19
CA GLY A 208 17.96 17.07 -2.05
C GLY A 208 17.70 15.66 -1.53
N ASP A 209 16.46 15.18 -1.61
CA ASP A 209 16.10 13.84 -1.14
C ASP A 209 16.80 12.77 -1.98
N TYR A 210 17.14 11.67 -1.32
CA TYR A 210 17.67 10.51 -2.03
C TYR A 210 16.70 10.04 -3.12
N TYR A 211 17.27 9.67 -4.27
CA TYR A 211 16.54 9.13 -5.42
C TYR A 211 17.33 8.00 -6.05
N CYS A 212 16.63 6.95 -6.46
CA CYS A 212 17.21 5.85 -7.21
C CYS A 212 16.42 5.60 -8.49
N ALA A 213 17.00 5.93 -9.64
CA ALA A 213 16.37 5.76 -10.94
C ALA A 213 15.96 4.30 -11.22
N ARG A 214 16.77 3.32 -10.75
CA ARG A 214 16.44 1.90 -10.89
C ARG A 214 15.16 1.54 -10.16
N ILE A 215 15.02 1.97 -8.90
CA ILE A 215 13.82 1.68 -8.09
C ILE A 215 12.60 2.43 -8.65
N ALA A 216 12.79 3.68 -9.07
CA ALA A 216 11.73 4.44 -9.74
C ALA A 216 11.23 3.74 -11.01
N GLY A 217 12.15 3.23 -11.85
CA GLY A 217 11.82 2.45 -13.04
C GLY A 217 11.06 1.16 -12.73
N LEU A 218 11.46 0.41 -11.69
CA LEU A 218 10.73 -0.79 -11.25
C LEU A 218 9.31 -0.46 -10.77
N THR A 219 9.13 0.68 -10.09
CA THR A 219 7.80 1.12 -9.66
C THR A 219 6.95 1.55 -10.86
N ALA A 220 7.52 2.31 -11.80
CA ALA A 220 6.84 2.72 -13.03
C ALA A 220 6.39 1.50 -13.86
N GLU A 221 7.26 0.49 -14.00
CA GLU A 221 6.94 -0.77 -14.69
C GLU A 221 5.78 -1.52 -14.00
N SER A 222 5.84 -1.68 -12.67
CA SER A 222 4.80 -2.38 -11.91
C SER A 222 3.44 -1.67 -11.97
N ALA A 223 3.40 -0.34 -12.09
CA ALA A 223 2.20 0.47 -12.21
C ALA A 223 1.78 0.74 -13.67
N GLY A 224 2.56 0.30 -14.67
CA GLY A 224 2.35 0.63 -16.08
C GLY A 224 0.96 0.30 -16.62
N TRP A 225 0.38 -0.81 -16.17
CA TRP A 225 -0.93 -1.28 -16.61
C TRP A 225 -2.14 -0.53 -16.00
N CYS A 226 -1.93 0.22 -14.91
CA CYS A 226 -3.04 0.87 -14.18
C CYS A 226 -3.80 1.93 -15.00
N GLY A 227 -3.21 2.43 -16.08
CA GLY A 227 -3.84 3.37 -17.01
C GLY A 227 -4.61 2.71 -18.16
N ASP A 228 -4.62 1.38 -18.24
CA ASP A 228 -5.28 0.63 -19.32
C ASP A 228 -6.71 0.25 -18.89
N THR A 229 -7.71 0.84 -19.54
CA THR A 229 -9.13 0.58 -19.27
C THR A 229 -9.54 -0.88 -19.49
N ALA A 230 -8.92 -1.60 -20.45
CA ALA A 230 -9.18 -3.01 -20.69
C ALA A 230 -8.63 -3.88 -19.54
N ALA A 231 -7.42 -3.56 -19.03
CA ALA A 231 -6.86 -4.24 -17.88
C ALA A 231 -7.71 -4.00 -16.62
N VAL A 232 -8.23 -2.80 -16.42
CA VAL A 232 -9.15 -2.50 -15.30
C VAL A 232 -10.46 -3.27 -15.44
N ALA A 233 -11.05 -3.32 -16.63
CA ALA A 233 -12.26 -4.13 -16.87
C ALA A 233 -12.03 -5.62 -16.58
N ALA A 234 -10.90 -6.18 -17.01
CA ALA A 234 -10.50 -7.56 -16.70
C ALA A 234 -10.34 -7.78 -15.20
N LEU A 235 -9.74 -6.82 -14.47
CA LEU A 235 -9.61 -6.89 -13.01
C LEU A 235 -10.99 -6.93 -12.33
N LEU A 236 -11.92 -6.09 -12.77
CA LEU A 236 -13.27 -6.02 -12.20
C LEU A 236 -14.12 -7.27 -12.53
N SER A 237 -13.84 -7.95 -13.63
CA SER A 237 -14.44 -9.25 -13.96
C SER A 237 -13.75 -10.42 -13.26
N ARG A 238 -12.75 -10.15 -12.40
CA ARG A 238 -11.95 -11.15 -11.67
C ARG A 238 -11.16 -12.08 -12.59
N ASP A 239 -10.68 -11.57 -13.73
CA ASP A 239 -9.77 -12.34 -14.57
C ASP A 239 -8.56 -12.80 -13.75
N PRO A 240 -8.28 -14.12 -13.67
CA PRO A 240 -7.23 -14.63 -12.78
C PRO A 240 -5.84 -14.09 -13.10
N GLY A 241 -5.54 -13.86 -14.38
CA GLY A 241 -4.27 -13.29 -14.80
C GLY A 241 -4.11 -11.85 -14.35
N GLN A 242 -5.19 -11.06 -14.45
CA GLN A 242 -5.15 -9.65 -14.04
C GLN A 242 -5.15 -9.48 -12.51
N VAL A 243 -5.88 -10.33 -11.76
CA VAL A 243 -5.82 -10.34 -10.29
C VAL A 243 -4.44 -10.76 -9.80
N LEU A 244 -3.83 -11.76 -10.42
CA LEU A 244 -2.45 -12.15 -10.12
C LEU A 244 -1.48 -11.00 -10.42
N ARG A 245 -1.64 -10.32 -11.56
CA ARG A 245 -0.84 -9.14 -11.92
C ARG A 245 -0.95 -8.03 -10.88
N LEU A 246 -2.16 -7.73 -10.39
CA LEU A 246 -2.35 -6.78 -9.28
C LEU A 246 -1.60 -7.25 -8.04
N THR A 247 -1.76 -8.51 -7.65
CA THR A 247 -1.11 -9.09 -6.47
C THR A 247 0.42 -8.95 -6.56
N GLU A 248 1.01 -9.35 -7.69
CA GLU A 248 2.45 -9.26 -7.91
C GLU A 248 2.94 -7.80 -7.96
N SER A 249 2.16 -6.90 -8.56
CA SER A 249 2.49 -5.45 -8.61
C SER A 249 2.53 -4.84 -7.21
N LEU A 250 1.56 -5.16 -6.35
CA LEU A 250 1.52 -4.68 -4.96
C LEU A 250 2.72 -5.22 -4.15
N VAL A 251 3.02 -6.51 -4.28
CA VAL A 251 4.18 -7.11 -3.61
C VAL A 251 5.49 -6.49 -4.11
N LEU A 252 5.64 -6.29 -5.43
CA LEU A 252 6.83 -5.66 -6.02
C LEU A 252 7.00 -4.21 -5.56
N THR A 253 5.91 -3.45 -5.44
CA THR A 253 5.95 -2.09 -4.90
C THR A 253 6.42 -2.08 -3.44
N GLY A 254 5.95 -3.03 -2.63
CA GLY A 254 6.46 -3.23 -1.26
C GLY A 254 7.94 -3.58 -1.22
N ILE A 255 8.42 -4.40 -2.17
CA ILE A 255 9.85 -4.69 -2.35
C ILE A 255 10.61 -3.42 -2.71
N ASN A 256 10.08 -2.57 -3.60
CA ASN A 256 10.71 -1.32 -3.99
C ASN A 256 10.87 -0.35 -2.82
N MET A 257 9.88 -0.27 -1.92
CA MET A 257 9.99 0.45 -0.65
C MET A 257 11.11 -0.14 0.23
N ALA A 258 11.20 -1.45 0.34
CA ALA A 258 12.24 -2.12 1.12
C ALA A 258 13.64 -1.89 0.52
N LEU A 259 13.81 -1.96 -0.80
CA LEU A 259 15.06 -1.67 -1.51
C LEU A 259 15.48 -0.21 -1.34
N CYS A 260 14.53 0.71 -1.27
CA CYS A 260 14.76 2.14 -1.06
C CYS A 260 15.05 2.50 0.39
N GLU A 261 14.64 1.66 1.33
CA GLU A 261 14.58 1.96 2.78
C GLU A 261 13.71 3.19 3.08
N ASP A 262 12.76 3.49 2.18
CA ASP A 262 11.82 4.60 2.27
C ASP A 262 10.54 4.24 1.49
N THR A 263 9.43 4.88 1.84
CA THR A 263 8.16 4.74 1.13
C THR A 263 8.03 5.65 -0.10
N ARG A 264 9.05 6.48 -0.41
CA ARG A 264 9.08 7.41 -1.56
C ARG A 264 8.70 6.78 -2.90
N PRO A 265 9.16 5.56 -3.23
CA PRO A 265 8.78 4.95 -4.51
C PRO A 265 7.29 4.71 -4.68
N ALA A 266 6.56 4.61 -3.57
CA ALA A 266 5.16 4.18 -3.56
C ALA A 266 4.18 5.20 -2.98
N SER A 267 4.68 6.27 -2.32
CA SER A 267 3.86 7.16 -1.52
C SER A 267 4.30 8.62 -1.67
N GLY A 268 3.45 9.42 -2.27
CA GLY A 268 3.60 10.87 -2.48
C GLY A 268 2.46 11.68 -1.84
N SER A 269 2.03 12.73 -2.52
CA SER A 269 0.93 13.62 -2.10
C SER A 269 -0.41 12.87 -2.01
N GLU A 270 -0.67 11.89 -2.88
CA GLU A 270 -1.89 11.08 -2.87
C GLU A 270 -2.08 10.33 -1.53
N HIS A 271 -1.00 9.85 -0.94
CA HIS A 271 -1.04 9.21 0.38
C HIS A 271 -1.18 10.20 1.52
N ILE A 272 -0.65 11.42 1.39
CA ILE A 272 -0.87 12.49 2.38
C ILE A 272 -2.36 12.85 2.40
N PHE A 273 -3.00 12.96 1.23
CA PHE A 273 -4.46 13.16 1.13
C PHE A 273 -5.24 11.99 1.73
N SER A 274 -4.84 10.76 1.42
CA SER A 274 -5.47 9.56 1.98
C SER A 274 -5.45 9.56 3.51
N HIS A 275 -4.33 9.91 4.14
CA HIS A 275 -4.24 10.01 5.60
C HIS A 275 -5.19 11.08 6.15
N TYR A 276 -5.24 12.26 5.53
CA TYR A 276 -6.16 13.34 5.93
C TYR A 276 -7.62 12.90 5.84
N LEU A 277 -8.01 12.26 4.73
CA LEU A 277 -9.38 11.78 4.52
C LEU A 277 -9.80 10.73 5.56
N VAL A 278 -8.92 9.79 5.85
CA VAL A 278 -9.17 8.74 6.87
C VAL A 278 -9.28 9.36 8.26
N GLU A 279 -8.35 10.23 8.65
CA GLU A 279 -8.35 10.90 9.96
C GLU A 279 -9.59 11.79 10.14
N SER A 280 -9.98 12.54 9.09
CA SER A 280 -11.17 13.39 9.08
C SER A 280 -12.46 12.58 9.20
N ALA A 281 -12.54 11.43 8.53
CA ALA A 281 -13.70 10.54 8.65
C ALA A 281 -13.82 9.97 10.07
N ILE A 282 -12.73 9.49 10.65
CA ILE A 282 -12.69 8.98 12.03
C ILE A 282 -13.07 10.07 13.03
N ALA A 283 -12.51 11.28 12.90
CA ALA A 283 -12.83 12.41 13.77
C ALA A 283 -14.30 12.82 13.70
N ALA A 284 -14.94 12.63 12.54
CA ALA A 284 -16.37 12.88 12.33
C ALA A 284 -17.26 11.69 12.72
N GLY A 285 -16.72 10.61 13.31
CA GLY A 285 -17.46 9.39 13.66
C GLY A 285 -18.01 8.62 12.45
N ARG A 286 -17.44 8.83 11.27
CA ARG A 286 -17.83 8.14 10.03
C ARG A 286 -16.89 6.97 9.73
N LEU A 287 -17.40 5.97 9.00
CA LEU A 287 -16.56 4.90 8.48
C LEU A 287 -15.54 5.51 7.49
N PRO A 288 -14.23 5.30 7.70
CA PRO A 288 -13.24 5.83 6.78
C PRO A 288 -13.29 5.08 5.44
N PRO A 289 -12.93 5.75 4.33
CA PRO A 289 -12.76 5.08 3.04
C PRO A 289 -11.64 4.03 3.14
N SER A 290 -11.69 3.01 2.27
CA SER A 290 -10.58 2.05 2.16
C SER A 290 -9.29 2.77 1.76
N HIS A 291 -8.14 2.18 2.12
CA HIS A 291 -6.84 2.79 1.84
C HIS A 291 -6.69 3.18 0.38
N GLY A 292 -6.87 2.22 -0.53
CA GLY A 292 -6.70 2.50 -1.95
C GLY A 292 -7.79 3.37 -2.55
N ALA A 293 -9.01 3.39 -2.01
CA ALA A 293 -10.04 4.32 -2.47
C ALA A 293 -9.63 5.77 -2.18
N SER A 294 -9.17 6.04 -0.97
CA SER A 294 -8.67 7.37 -0.60
C SER A 294 -7.36 7.75 -1.32
N VAL A 295 -6.48 6.77 -1.61
CA VAL A 295 -5.27 6.98 -2.44
C VAL A 295 -5.66 7.29 -3.88
N GLY A 296 -6.61 6.55 -4.47
CA GLY A 296 -7.08 6.78 -5.84
C GLY A 296 -7.68 8.19 -6.02
N PHE A 297 -8.55 8.62 -5.11
CA PHE A 297 -9.05 10.00 -5.11
C PHE A 297 -7.91 11.01 -4.92
N GLY A 298 -6.99 10.75 -4.00
CA GLY A 298 -5.80 11.58 -3.80
C GLY A 298 -4.94 11.67 -5.06
N THR A 299 -4.88 10.60 -5.87
CA THR A 299 -4.19 10.58 -7.16
C THR A 299 -4.84 11.54 -8.15
N LEU A 300 -6.17 11.59 -8.23
CA LEU A 300 -6.87 12.55 -9.08
C LEU A 300 -6.55 14.00 -8.66
N VAL A 301 -6.62 14.29 -7.36
CA VAL A 301 -6.29 15.63 -6.84
C VAL A 301 -4.83 15.99 -7.14
N ALA A 302 -3.89 15.07 -6.90
CA ALA A 302 -2.48 15.28 -7.20
C ALA A 302 -2.22 15.49 -8.70
N THR A 303 -2.90 14.72 -9.56
CA THR A 303 -2.80 14.89 -11.03
C THR A 303 -3.26 16.28 -11.45
N LEU A 304 -4.39 16.78 -10.93
CA LEU A 304 -4.87 18.14 -11.20
C LEU A 304 -3.88 19.21 -10.73
N LEU A 305 -3.23 19.01 -9.58
CA LEU A 305 -2.16 19.90 -9.12
C LEU A 305 -0.96 19.90 -10.08
N TYR A 306 -0.59 18.75 -10.63
CA TYR A 306 0.47 18.65 -11.62
C TYR A 306 0.08 19.29 -12.97
N GLU A 307 -1.15 19.14 -13.43
CA GLU A 307 -1.66 19.84 -14.62
C GLU A 307 -1.59 21.35 -14.43
N PHE A 308 -2.08 21.87 -13.28
CA PHE A 308 -1.91 23.29 -12.96
C PHE A 308 -0.45 23.71 -12.97
N LEU A 309 0.44 22.94 -12.34
CA LEU A 309 1.85 23.29 -12.23
C LEU A 309 2.56 23.30 -13.61
N LEU A 310 2.29 22.30 -14.45
CA LEU A 310 3.03 22.06 -15.69
C LEU A 310 2.43 22.80 -16.90
N ASP A 311 1.12 23.08 -16.90
CA ASP A 311 0.41 23.62 -18.04
C ASP A 311 -0.07 25.07 -17.82
N THR A 312 -0.32 25.48 -16.56
CA THR A 312 -0.85 26.80 -16.22
C THR A 312 0.23 27.69 -15.62
N ALA A 313 0.84 27.28 -14.51
CA ALA A 313 1.86 28.07 -13.82
C ALA A 313 3.23 28.00 -14.53
N ALA A 314 3.59 26.83 -15.04
CA ALA A 314 4.79 26.51 -15.81
C ALA A 314 6.08 27.26 -15.37
N PRO A 315 6.49 27.19 -14.08
CA PRO A 315 7.66 27.91 -13.60
C PRO A 315 8.93 27.48 -14.38
N PRO A 316 9.78 28.44 -14.81
CA PRO A 316 10.94 28.12 -15.68
C PRO A 316 11.96 27.18 -15.05
N GLU A 317 12.06 27.12 -13.72
CA GLU A 317 12.94 26.20 -13.02
C GLU A 317 12.54 24.71 -13.15
N LEU A 318 11.33 24.42 -13.63
CA LEU A 318 10.92 23.05 -13.92
C LEU A 318 11.34 22.55 -15.31
N ALA A 319 11.73 23.45 -16.21
CA ALA A 319 12.08 23.09 -17.59
C ALA A 319 13.06 21.90 -17.69
N PRO A 320 14.12 21.79 -16.85
CA PRO A 320 15.06 20.67 -16.93
C PRO A 320 14.47 19.31 -16.55
N ILE A 321 13.38 19.27 -15.77
CA ILE A 321 12.77 18.03 -15.25
C ILE A 321 11.32 17.82 -15.74
N GLN A 322 10.79 18.74 -16.55
CA GLN A 322 9.38 18.70 -16.97
C GLN A 322 9.02 17.38 -17.69
N ALA A 323 9.89 16.89 -18.55
CA ALA A 323 9.67 15.63 -19.25
C ALA A 323 9.62 14.45 -18.27
N GLU A 324 10.54 14.40 -17.31
CA GLU A 324 10.58 13.36 -16.27
C GLU A 324 9.35 13.41 -15.35
N LEU A 325 8.87 14.61 -14.99
CA LEU A 325 7.63 14.77 -14.22
C LEU A 325 6.41 14.21 -14.98
N ARG A 326 6.35 14.39 -16.30
CA ARG A 326 5.24 13.91 -17.12
C ARG A 326 5.28 12.42 -17.41
N GLU A 327 6.41 11.76 -17.30
CA GLU A 327 6.62 10.38 -17.74
C GLU A 327 5.64 9.39 -17.09
N SER A 328 5.33 9.56 -15.79
CA SER A 328 4.43 8.68 -15.07
C SER A 328 3.00 9.21 -14.94
N LEU A 329 2.76 10.51 -15.17
CA LEU A 329 1.44 11.11 -15.04
C LEU A 329 0.48 10.61 -16.12
N LEU A 330 -0.78 10.45 -15.74
CA LEU A 330 -1.90 10.27 -16.66
C LEU A 330 -2.70 11.58 -16.73
N PRO A 331 -3.40 11.89 -17.83
CA PRO A 331 -4.35 13.00 -17.86
C PRO A 331 -5.43 12.85 -16.79
N SER A 332 -5.84 13.95 -16.15
CA SER A 332 -6.84 13.90 -15.06
C SER A 332 -8.18 13.33 -15.51
N ASP A 333 -8.59 13.55 -16.77
CA ASP A 333 -9.81 12.93 -17.31
C ASP A 333 -9.68 11.41 -17.41
N THR A 334 -8.49 10.90 -17.75
CA THR A 334 -8.20 9.46 -17.73
C THR A 334 -8.26 8.92 -16.30
N VAL A 335 -7.63 9.59 -15.35
CA VAL A 335 -7.67 9.17 -13.93
C VAL A 335 -9.10 9.17 -13.41
N TYR A 336 -9.88 10.22 -13.69
CA TYR A 336 -11.28 10.30 -13.31
C TYR A 336 -12.11 9.14 -13.90
N ALA A 337 -11.99 8.90 -15.22
CA ALA A 337 -12.68 7.80 -15.88
C ALA A 337 -12.33 6.42 -15.31
N LEU A 338 -11.06 6.20 -14.96
CA LEU A 338 -10.59 4.96 -14.33
C LEU A 338 -11.14 4.77 -12.91
N LEU A 339 -11.26 5.85 -12.13
CA LEU A 339 -11.87 5.82 -10.79
C LEU A 339 -13.36 5.50 -10.88
N GLU A 340 -14.09 6.12 -11.81
CA GLU A 340 -15.50 5.80 -12.05
C GLU A 340 -15.68 4.36 -12.54
N GLN A 341 -14.90 3.93 -13.53
CA GLN A 341 -14.92 2.55 -14.03
C GLN A 341 -14.65 1.53 -12.92
N SER A 342 -13.66 1.80 -12.06
CA SER A 342 -13.32 0.89 -10.97
C SER A 342 -14.34 0.86 -9.84
N GLY A 343 -15.25 1.84 -9.77
CA GLY A 343 -16.20 2.01 -8.67
C GLY A 343 -15.56 2.54 -7.39
N ILE A 344 -14.37 3.15 -7.49
CA ILE A 344 -13.74 3.88 -6.37
C ILE A 344 -14.46 5.21 -6.15
N GLY A 345 -14.95 5.84 -7.23
CA GLY A 345 -15.52 7.18 -7.24
C GLY A 345 -14.45 8.27 -7.39
N GLY A 346 -14.76 9.25 -8.22
CA GLY A 346 -13.86 10.38 -8.49
C GLY A 346 -14.48 11.74 -8.13
N LYS A 347 -15.73 11.75 -7.67
CA LYS A 347 -16.44 13.00 -7.33
C LYS A 347 -15.96 13.56 -6.00
N LEU A 348 -15.94 14.88 -5.91
CA LEU A 348 -15.61 15.56 -4.66
C LEU A 348 -16.50 15.06 -3.50
N THR A 349 -17.80 14.92 -3.78
CA THR A 349 -18.83 14.56 -2.78
C THR A 349 -18.69 13.13 -2.24
N ASP A 350 -17.93 12.26 -2.92
CA ASP A 350 -17.66 10.92 -2.44
C ASP A 350 -16.75 10.93 -1.20
N TYR A 351 -15.92 11.97 -1.04
CA TYR A 351 -14.87 12.06 -0.01
C TYR A 351 -14.96 13.30 0.87
N LEU A 352 -15.39 14.44 0.33
CA LEU A 352 -15.39 15.72 0.99
C LEU A 352 -16.75 16.42 0.86
N ALA A 353 -17.15 17.14 1.90
CA ALA A 353 -18.47 17.77 1.95
C ALA A 353 -18.62 19.00 1.04
N SER A 354 -17.52 19.63 0.65
CA SER A 354 -17.54 20.89 -0.12
C SER A 354 -16.17 21.24 -0.71
N GLU A 355 -16.15 22.21 -1.64
CA GLU A 355 -14.90 22.82 -2.11
C GLU A 355 -14.11 23.48 -0.97
N GLY A 356 -14.79 24.04 0.04
CA GLY A 356 -14.12 24.56 1.24
C GLY A 356 -13.32 23.49 1.98
N ALA A 357 -13.88 22.29 2.12
CA ALA A 357 -13.18 21.14 2.73
C ALA A 357 -11.98 20.68 1.86
N LEU A 358 -12.09 20.75 0.53
CA LEU A 358 -10.96 20.46 -0.37
C LEU A 358 -9.81 21.46 -0.17
N ARG A 359 -10.12 22.77 -0.09
CA ARG A 359 -9.11 23.82 0.17
C ARG A 359 -8.44 23.62 1.53
N GLU A 360 -9.23 23.26 2.54
CA GLU A 360 -8.70 22.95 3.88
C GLU A 360 -7.76 21.74 3.83
N MET A 361 -8.14 20.67 3.16
CA MET A 361 -7.29 19.49 2.94
C MET A 361 -5.97 19.87 2.26
N LEU A 362 -6.01 20.64 1.17
CA LEU A 362 -4.81 21.06 0.45
C LEU A 362 -3.84 21.85 1.36
N ARG A 363 -4.36 22.80 2.15
CA ARG A 363 -3.57 23.60 3.10
C ARG A 363 -3.00 22.73 4.23
N ALA A 364 -3.82 21.87 4.83
CA ALA A 364 -3.38 20.99 5.92
C ALA A 364 -2.31 19.98 5.47
N CYS A 365 -2.41 19.52 4.22
CA CYS A 365 -1.46 18.55 3.64
C CYS A 365 -0.15 19.22 3.14
N ALA A 366 -0.09 20.53 3.01
CA ALA A 366 1.08 21.28 2.57
C ALA A 366 2.03 21.70 3.70
N GLY A 367 1.76 21.32 4.95
CA GLY A 367 2.53 21.71 6.13
C GLY A 367 4.02 21.34 6.05
N PRO A 368 4.89 22.11 6.72
CA PRO A 368 6.35 21.93 6.66
C PRO A 368 6.84 20.61 7.28
N GLU A 369 6.06 20.01 8.17
CA GLU A 369 6.32 18.72 8.80
C GLU A 369 6.04 17.55 7.87
N LYS A 370 5.35 17.78 6.76
CA LYS A 370 5.04 16.76 5.77
C LYS A 370 6.24 16.52 4.84
N ARG A 371 6.25 15.36 4.21
CA ARG A 371 7.25 15.02 3.19
C ARG A 371 7.19 16.01 2.01
N TYR A 372 8.36 16.27 1.39
CA TYR A 372 8.40 17.16 0.23
C TYR A 372 7.67 16.52 -0.97
N THR A 373 6.65 17.18 -1.47
CA THR A 373 5.82 16.79 -2.61
C THR A 373 5.42 18.03 -3.40
N ILE A 374 4.58 17.88 -4.42
CA ILE A 374 3.98 19.01 -5.14
C ILE A 374 3.32 20.02 -4.20
N LEU A 375 2.71 19.57 -3.11
CA LEU A 375 2.07 20.45 -2.13
C LEU A 375 3.05 21.43 -1.49
N ARG A 376 4.21 20.93 -1.03
CA ARG A 376 5.26 21.79 -0.47
C ARG A 376 5.92 22.65 -1.53
N TYR A 377 6.06 22.14 -2.75
CA TYR A 377 6.55 22.92 -3.88
C TYR A 377 5.64 24.13 -4.14
N LEU A 378 4.32 23.91 -4.28
CA LEU A 378 3.32 24.98 -4.52
C LEU A 378 3.23 25.96 -3.36
N SER A 379 3.19 25.46 -2.12
CA SER A 379 3.14 26.29 -0.92
C SER A 379 4.35 27.20 -0.80
N GLY A 380 5.56 26.67 -1.00
CA GLY A 380 6.81 27.42 -0.94
C GLY A 380 6.95 28.52 -2.01
N ARG A 381 6.11 28.51 -3.04
CA ARG A 381 6.08 29.49 -4.13
C ARG A 381 4.82 30.36 -4.14
N SER A 382 4.01 30.28 -3.09
CA SER A 382 2.71 31.00 -2.98
C SER A 382 1.74 30.68 -4.13
N LEU A 383 1.83 29.47 -4.70
CA LEU A 383 0.98 28.99 -5.80
C LEU A 383 -0.17 28.11 -5.31
N LEU A 384 -0.19 27.73 -4.02
CA LEU A 384 -1.14 26.73 -3.49
C LEU A 384 -2.60 27.17 -3.62
N ASP A 385 -2.90 28.46 -3.36
CA ASP A 385 -4.29 28.95 -3.45
C ASP A 385 -4.77 28.99 -4.91
N SER A 386 -3.94 29.42 -5.86
CA SER A 386 -4.27 29.36 -7.30
C SER A 386 -4.44 27.94 -7.80
N ALA A 387 -3.61 27.00 -7.32
CA ALA A 387 -3.75 25.59 -7.62
C ALA A 387 -5.05 25.01 -7.04
N ALA A 388 -5.43 25.45 -5.82
CA ALA A 388 -6.70 25.06 -5.21
C ALA A 388 -7.91 25.57 -6.00
N ASP A 389 -7.85 26.78 -6.56
CA ASP A 389 -8.89 27.32 -7.45
C ASP A 389 -9.02 26.47 -8.71
N TYR A 390 -7.91 26.08 -9.33
CA TYR A 390 -7.88 25.21 -10.50
C TYR A 390 -8.51 23.85 -10.18
N VAL A 391 -8.08 23.21 -9.10
CA VAL A 391 -8.61 21.88 -8.68
C VAL A 391 -10.10 21.95 -8.38
N CYS A 392 -10.58 22.98 -7.66
CA CYS A 392 -12.00 23.15 -7.37
C CYS A 392 -12.83 23.32 -8.65
N THR A 393 -12.35 24.10 -9.62
CA THR A 393 -13.02 24.28 -10.91
C THR A 393 -13.10 22.96 -11.68
N ALA A 394 -11.98 22.26 -11.83
CA ALA A 394 -11.93 20.99 -12.51
C ALA A 394 -12.80 19.90 -11.85
N MET A 395 -12.87 19.87 -10.51
CA MET A 395 -13.73 18.93 -9.78
C MET A 395 -15.22 19.26 -9.93
N ARG A 396 -15.59 20.55 -10.01
CA ARG A 396 -16.97 20.99 -10.24
C ARG A 396 -17.47 20.58 -11.63
N GLU A 397 -16.62 20.64 -12.65
CA GLU A 397 -16.96 20.23 -14.02
C GLU A 397 -17.21 18.72 -14.14
N ARG A 398 -16.70 17.93 -13.22
CA ARG A 398 -16.88 16.47 -13.15
C ARG A 398 -18.08 16.02 -12.30
N GLY A 399 -18.79 16.90 -11.65
CA GLY A 399 -20.04 16.68 -10.89
C GLY A 399 -19.79 16.59 -9.40
#